data_ec9e2714a6cc569071d173c24050ee85
#
_entry.id   ec9e2714a6cc569071d173c24050ee85
#
_cell.length_a   1.000
_cell.length_b   1.000
_cell.length_c   1.000
_cell.angle_alpha   90.00
_cell.angle_beta   90.00
_cell.angle_gamma   90.00
#
_symmetry.space_group_name_H-M   'P 1'
#
loop_
_entity.id
_entity.type
_entity.pdbx_description
1 polymer ?
#
loop_
_entity_poly.entity_id
_entity_poly.type
_entity_poly.pdbx_seq_one_letter_code
_entity_poly.pdbx_strand_id
1 'polypeptide(L)'
;PRGLVFFLHGNRGNLETWTTGLDFYRRVNFDLFIVDYRGYGKSSGKIESEAQLHADVRAAYDAIAPRYRGKPIVIYGRSLGTGLAVRLARDVAPRLLVLVSPYTSLVAAGLRRYPFVPEFLMKYPIRTDAMIGGVTSPVLLLHGSKDTLIPASDSEALRDLVRAPVELVLIDDAGHGDIHR
;
A
#
# COMPACT_ATOMS: atom_id res chain seq x y z
N PRO A 1 -21.13 -4.54 -9.20
CA PRO A 1 -19.70 -4.30 -9.47
C PRO A 1 -19.02 -5.59 -9.96
N ARG A 2 -17.99 -5.40 -10.80
CA ARG A 2 -17.19 -6.52 -11.34
C ARG A 2 -16.25 -7.10 -10.28
N GLY A 3 -15.87 -6.31 -9.27
CA GLY A 3 -14.95 -6.70 -8.21
C GLY A 3 -14.81 -5.62 -7.14
N LEU A 4 -13.77 -5.77 -6.32
CA LEU A 4 -13.43 -4.86 -5.22
C LEU A 4 -12.00 -4.35 -5.39
N VAL A 5 -11.78 -3.06 -5.14
CA VAL A 5 -10.47 -2.50 -4.81
C VAL A 5 -10.42 -2.28 -3.30
N PHE A 6 -9.57 -3.02 -2.61
CA PHE A 6 -9.27 -2.84 -1.19
C PHE A 6 -8.08 -1.90 -1.06
N PHE A 7 -8.33 -0.64 -0.70
CA PHE A 7 -7.35 0.43 -0.75
C PHE A 7 -6.80 0.77 0.63
N LEU A 8 -5.47 0.68 0.74
CA LEU A 8 -4.68 1.05 1.92
C LEU A 8 -3.93 2.35 1.65
N HIS A 9 -4.37 3.41 2.32
CA HIS A 9 -3.94 4.78 2.05
C HIS A 9 -2.56 5.13 2.66
N GLY A 10 -2.04 6.31 2.29
CA GLY A 10 -0.76 6.84 2.80
C GLY A 10 -0.85 7.43 4.21
N ASN A 11 0.28 7.93 4.70
CA ASN A 11 0.43 8.42 6.09
C ASN A 11 -0.33 9.71 6.40
N ARG A 12 -0.81 10.46 5.42
CA ARG A 12 -1.50 11.75 5.63
C ARG A 12 -2.92 11.71 5.14
N GLY A 13 -3.77 12.54 5.75
CA GLY A 13 -5.17 12.65 5.38
C GLY A 13 -6.06 11.59 6.04
N ASN A 14 -7.26 11.50 5.53
CA ASN A 14 -8.32 10.61 5.97
C ASN A 14 -9.12 10.16 4.73
N LEU A 15 -10.20 9.42 4.93
CA LEU A 15 -11.06 8.96 3.83
C LEU A 15 -11.50 10.09 2.89
N GLU A 16 -11.83 11.28 3.43
CA GLU A 16 -12.24 12.42 2.62
C GLU A 16 -11.16 12.83 1.61
N THR A 17 -9.90 12.87 2.06
CA THR A 17 -8.75 13.19 1.20
C THR A 17 -8.53 12.13 0.12
N TRP A 18 -8.71 10.85 0.46
CA TRP A 18 -8.39 9.72 -0.40
C TRP A 18 -9.52 9.27 -1.31
N THR A 19 -10.73 9.83 -1.13
CA THR A 19 -11.88 9.56 -2.02
C THR A 19 -11.97 10.51 -3.20
N THR A 20 -11.00 11.39 -3.40
CA THR A 20 -10.89 12.18 -4.64
C THR A 20 -10.57 11.23 -5.81
N GLY A 21 -11.26 11.36 -6.95
CA GLY A 21 -11.05 10.49 -8.12
C GLY A 21 -11.90 9.21 -8.13
N LEU A 22 -12.98 9.15 -7.33
CA LEU A 22 -13.92 8.01 -7.31
C LEU A 22 -14.47 7.64 -8.69
N ASP A 23 -14.53 8.59 -9.63
CA ASP A 23 -15.04 8.35 -10.98
C ASP A 23 -14.21 7.33 -11.77
N PHE A 24 -12.92 7.19 -11.46
CA PHE A 24 -12.11 6.13 -12.06
C PHE A 24 -12.68 4.76 -11.69
N TYR A 25 -12.94 4.51 -10.41
CA TYR A 25 -13.45 3.21 -9.93
C TYR A 25 -14.84 2.91 -10.46
N ARG A 26 -15.70 3.95 -10.59
CA ARG A 26 -17.01 3.83 -11.22
C ARG A 26 -16.90 3.41 -12.68
N ARG A 27 -15.98 4.04 -13.45
CA ARG A 27 -15.77 3.70 -14.87
C ARG A 27 -15.30 2.27 -15.08
N VAL A 28 -14.41 1.74 -14.20
CA VAL A 28 -13.98 0.36 -14.29
C VAL A 28 -14.96 -0.63 -13.64
N ASN A 29 -16.06 -0.12 -13.06
CA ASN A 29 -17.11 -0.88 -12.40
C ASN A 29 -16.61 -1.78 -11.26
N PHE A 30 -15.69 -1.25 -10.45
CA PHE A 30 -15.24 -1.86 -9.20
C PHE A 30 -15.74 -1.04 -8.02
N ASP A 31 -16.14 -1.74 -6.95
CA ASP A 31 -16.34 -1.08 -5.67
C ASP A 31 -14.99 -0.70 -5.08
N LEU A 32 -14.98 0.40 -4.32
CA LEU A 32 -13.82 0.86 -3.57
C LEU A 32 -14.10 0.73 -2.08
N PHE A 33 -13.26 0.00 -1.37
CA PHE A 33 -13.25 -0.07 0.09
C PHE A 33 -11.96 0.55 0.60
N ILE A 34 -12.08 1.59 1.42
CA ILE A 34 -10.96 2.29 2.06
C ILE A 34 -11.22 2.25 3.57
N VAL A 35 -10.18 2.01 4.35
CA VAL A 35 -10.24 2.04 5.81
C VAL A 35 -9.25 3.05 6.36
N ASP A 36 -9.72 3.93 7.27
CA ASP A 36 -8.84 4.73 8.11
C ASP A 36 -8.22 3.84 9.18
N TYR A 37 -6.89 3.79 9.23
CA TYR A 37 -6.19 3.05 10.26
C TYR A 37 -6.50 3.60 11.65
N ARG A 38 -6.28 2.81 12.67
CA ARG A 38 -6.39 3.22 14.07
C ARG A 38 -5.67 4.54 14.31
N GLY A 39 -6.39 5.53 14.86
CA GLY A 39 -5.87 6.88 15.07
C GLY A 39 -5.85 7.81 13.86
N TYR A 40 -6.30 7.34 12.68
CA TYR A 40 -6.51 8.17 11.50
C TYR A 40 -7.99 8.53 11.33
N GLY A 41 -8.25 9.72 10.78
CA GLY A 41 -9.61 10.18 10.48
C GLY A 41 -10.56 10.04 11.64
N LYS A 42 -11.63 9.27 11.45
CA LYS A 42 -12.64 8.98 12.49
C LYS A 42 -12.39 7.67 13.24
N SER A 43 -11.36 6.92 12.87
CA SER A 43 -11.00 5.67 13.55
C SER A 43 -10.41 5.95 14.92
N SER A 44 -10.95 5.31 15.94
CA SER A 44 -10.51 5.45 17.33
C SER A 44 -9.23 4.66 17.63
N GLY A 45 -8.67 4.88 18.82
CA GLY A 45 -7.52 4.15 19.33
C GLY A 45 -6.17 4.69 18.87
N LYS A 46 -5.11 3.93 19.16
CA LYS A 46 -3.73 4.25 18.83
C LYS A 46 -3.06 3.02 18.21
N ILE A 47 -2.14 3.23 17.27
CA ILE A 47 -1.27 2.16 16.79
C ILE A 47 -0.22 1.90 17.87
N GLU A 48 -0.21 0.70 18.44
CA GLU A 48 0.71 0.29 19.50
C GLU A 48 1.84 -0.58 18.98
N SER A 49 1.57 -1.35 17.93
CA SER A 49 2.56 -2.23 17.30
C SER A 49 2.28 -2.42 15.80
N GLU A 50 3.31 -2.84 15.06
CA GLU A 50 3.18 -3.25 13.67
C GLU A 50 2.23 -4.45 13.52
N ALA A 51 2.34 -5.42 14.44
CA ALA A 51 1.46 -6.61 14.43
C ALA A 51 -0.02 -6.23 14.58
N GLN A 52 -0.33 -5.27 15.46
CA GLN A 52 -1.69 -4.76 15.62
C GLN A 52 -2.20 -4.11 14.33
N LEU A 53 -1.36 -3.28 13.69
CA LEU A 53 -1.76 -2.61 12.44
C LEU A 53 -2.05 -3.62 11.33
N HIS A 54 -1.23 -4.65 11.19
CA HIS A 54 -1.49 -5.75 10.24
C HIS A 54 -2.75 -6.54 10.59
N ALA A 55 -3.01 -6.80 11.86
CA ALA A 55 -4.22 -7.49 12.32
C ALA A 55 -5.50 -6.67 12.03
N ASP A 56 -5.46 -5.35 12.22
CA ASP A 56 -6.57 -4.45 11.91
C ASP A 56 -6.88 -4.45 10.40
N VAL A 57 -5.84 -4.38 9.55
CA VAL A 57 -5.99 -4.45 8.09
C VAL A 57 -6.58 -5.80 7.68
N ARG A 58 -6.11 -6.89 8.27
CA ARG A 58 -6.63 -8.22 8.01
C ARG A 58 -8.09 -8.36 8.44
N ALA A 59 -8.46 -7.86 9.61
CA ALA A 59 -9.85 -7.88 10.09
C ALA A 59 -10.80 -7.08 9.17
N ALA A 60 -10.36 -5.90 8.70
CA ALA A 60 -11.12 -5.11 7.74
C ALA A 60 -11.32 -5.85 6.40
N TYR A 61 -10.28 -6.52 5.91
CA TYR A 61 -10.37 -7.35 4.71
C TYR A 61 -11.35 -8.51 4.91
N ASP A 62 -11.23 -9.26 6.00
CA ASP A 62 -12.07 -10.42 6.28
C ASP A 62 -13.55 -10.04 6.45
N ALA A 63 -13.84 -8.82 6.91
CA ALA A 63 -15.20 -8.30 7.03
C ALA A 63 -15.86 -8.01 5.67
N ILE A 64 -15.08 -7.56 4.66
CA ILE A 64 -15.64 -7.16 3.37
C ILE A 64 -15.51 -8.22 2.27
N ALA A 65 -14.44 -9.01 2.28
CA ALA A 65 -14.11 -9.98 1.23
C ALA A 65 -15.24 -11.01 0.95
N PRO A 66 -16.00 -11.51 1.94
CA PRO A 66 -17.09 -12.46 1.69
C PRO A 66 -18.18 -11.94 0.74
N ARG A 67 -18.38 -10.61 0.66
CA ARG A 67 -19.35 -9.98 -0.27
C ARG A 67 -18.91 -10.08 -1.74
N TYR A 68 -17.62 -10.39 -1.98
CA TYR A 68 -17.01 -10.49 -3.31
C TYR A 68 -16.59 -11.92 -3.66
N ARG A 69 -17.17 -12.92 -3.00
CA ARG A 69 -16.88 -14.33 -3.31
C ARG A 69 -17.13 -14.62 -4.80
N GLY A 70 -16.13 -15.18 -5.49
CA GLY A 70 -16.17 -15.43 -6.93
C GLY A 70 -15.91 -14.21 -7.82
N LYS A 71 -15.62 -13.05 -7.23
CA LYS A 71 -15.21 -11.82 -7.96
C LYS A 71 -13.77 -11.46 -7.68
N PRO A 72 -13.08 -10.77 -8.60
CA PRO A 72 -11.71 -10.32 -8.36
C PRO A 72 -11.64 -9.28 -7.25
N ILE A 73 -10.68 -9.46 -6.36
CA ILE A 73 -10.27 -8.45 -5.39
C ILE A 73 -8.87 -7.98 -5.76
N VAL A 74 -8.71 -6.66 -5.88
CA VAL A 74 -7.43 -5.99 -6.06
C VAL A 74 -7.05 -5.36 -4.73
N ILE A 75 -5.85 -5.64 -4.24
CA ILE A 75 -5.28 -4.93 -3.10
C ILE A 75 -4.44 -3.79 -3.65
N TYR A 76 -4.72 -2.59 -3.17
CA TYR A 76 -4.05 -1.37 -3.60
C TYR A 76 -3.43 -0.68 -2.39
N GLY A 77 -2.12 -0.50 -2.41
CA GLY A 77 -1.38 0.21 -1.38
C GLY A 77 -0.73 1.48 -1.92
N ARG A 78 -0.79 2.58 -1.15
CA ARG A 78 -0.09 3.81 -1.50
C ARG A 78 0.81 4.27 -0.36
N SER A 79 2.09 4.59 -0.66
CA SER A 79 3.07 5.09 0.31
C SER A 79 3.08 4.18 1.56
N LEU A 80 2.75 4.68 2.76
CA LEU A 80 2.63 3.87 3.99
C LEU A 80 1.83 2.58 3.77
N GLY A 81 0.71 2.66 3.04
CA GLY A 81 -0.16 1.51 2.77
C GLY A 81 0.46 0.40 1.95
N THR A 82 1.60 0.64 1.27
CA THR A 82 2.23 -0.38 0.41
C THR A 82 2.79 -1.55 1.22
N GLY A 83 3.45 -1.31 2.34
CA GLY A 83 3.94 -2.38 3.21
C GLY A 83 2.81 -3.19 3.83
N LEU A 84 1.69 -2.53 4.18
CA LEU A 84 0.49 -3.19 4.69
C LEU A 84 -0.18 -4.03 3.60
N ALA A 85 -0.22 -3.51 2.36
CA ALA A 85 -0.76 -4.20 1.20
C ALA A 85 0.04 -5.46 0.86
N VAL A 86 1.36 -5.40 0.91
CA VAL A 86 2.25 -6.55 0.68
C VAL A 86 2.00 -7.64 1.72
N ARG A 87 1.91 -7.28 3.00
CA ARG A 87 1.61 -8.24 4.06
C ARG A 87 0.26 -8.92 3.84
N LEU A 88 -0.78 -8.14 3.58
CA LEU A 88 -2.11 -8.69 3.33
C LEU A 88 -2.13 -9.58 2.09
N ALA A 89 -1.53 -9.12 0.97
CA ALA A 89 -1.51 -9.85 -0.30
C ALA A 89 -0.81 -11.21 -0.20
N ARG A 90 0.26 -11.30 0.60
CA ARG A 90 0.93 -12.57 0.89
C ARG A 90 0.01 -13.57 1.57
N ASP A 91 -0.87 -13.09 2.45
CA ASP A 91 -1.72 -13.95 3.27
C ASP A 91 -3.04 -14.35 2.55
N VAL A 92 -3.54 -13.54 1.58
CA VAL A 92 -4.85 -13.75 0.96
C VAL A 92 -4.83 -13.99 -0.56
N ALA A 93 -3.67 -13.84 -1.21
CA ALA A 93 -3.47 -14.04 -2.64
C ALA A 93 -4.56 -13.36 -3.52
N PRO A 94 -4.60 -12.01 -3.59
CA PRO A 94 -5.59 -11.28 -4.36
C PRO A 94 -5.41 -11.51 -5.88
N ARG A 95 -6.37 -11.05 -6.69
CA ARG A 95 -6.25 -11.09 -8.17
C ARG A 95 -5.07 -10.26 -8.68
N LEU A 96 -4.77 -9.14 -8.01
CA LEU A 96 -3.68 -8.22 -8.34
C LEU A 96 -3.28 -7.44 -7.09
N LEU A 97 -1.98 -7.22 -6.92
CA LEU A 97 -1.43 -6.27 -5.95
C LEU A 97 -0.91 -5.05 -6.70
N VAL A 98 -1.43 -3.86 -6.36
CA VAL A 98 -0.97 -2.57 -6.90
C VAL A 98 -0.28 -1.79 -5.80
N LEU A 99 0.96 -1.36 -6.04
CA LEU A 99 1.75 -0.57 -5.10
C LEU A 99 2.16 0.75 -5.74
N VAL A 100 1.79 1.85 -5.11
CA VAL A 100 2.09 3.21 -5.59
C VAL A 100 3.07 3.88 -4.64
N SER A 101 4.21 4.31 -5.14
CA SER A 101 5.36 4.83 -4.39
C SER A 101 5.70 3.92 -3.20
N PRO A 102 5.99 2.63 -3.42
CA PRO A 102 6.37 1.73 -2.35
C PRO A 102 7.78 2.02 -1.84
N TYR A 103 8.02 1.64 -0.60
CA TYR A 103 9.32 1.71 0.10
C TYR A 103 9.84 0.30 0.42
N THR A 104 11.16 0.14 0.48
CA THR A 104 11.79 -1.12 0.89
C THR A 104 11.54 -1.44 2.36
N SER A 105 11.70 -0.44 3.24
CA SER A 105 11.25 -0.50 4.64
C SER A 105 10.87 0.88 5.16
N LEU A 106 9.98 0.93 6.14
CA LEU A 106 9.59 2.21 6.75
C LEU A 106 10.75 2.84 7.52
N VAL A 107 11.64 2.01 8.07
CA VAL A 107 12.89 2.46 8.71
C VAL A 107 13.80 3.13 7.68
N ALA A 108 14.07 2.51 6.53
CA ALA A 108 14.91 3.10 5.49
C ALA A 108 14.35 4.42 4.98
N ALA A 109 13.02 4.50 4.76
CA ALA A 109 12.35 5.73 4.36
C ALA A 109 12.46 6.81 5.45
N GLY A 110 12.32 6.44 6.71
CA GLY A 110 12.44 7.33 7.86
C GLY A 110 13.86 7.86 8.05
N LEU A 111 14.89 7.01 7.93
CA LEU A 111 16.30 7.39 8.07
C LEU A 111 16.74 8.33 6.95
N ARG A 112 16.22 8.18 5.72
CA ARG A 112 16.46 9.16 4.65
C ARG A 112 15.94 10.56 5.02
N ARG A 113 14.82 10.63 5.71
CA ARG A 113 14.21 11.90 6.13
C ARG A 113 14.84 12.46 7.41
N TYR A 114 15.25 11.58 8.33
CA TYR A 114 15.77 11.91 9.66
C TYR A 114 17.02 11.09 9.96
N PRO A 115 18.16 11.38 9.31
CA PRO A 115 19.37 10.55 9.39
C PRO A 115 20.02 10.50 10.78
N PHE A 116 19.63 11.41 11.67
CA PHE A 116 20.17 11.47 13.04
C PHE A 116 19.33 10.68 14.06
N VAL A 117 18.18 10.11 13.65
CA VAL A 117 17.35 9.31 14.55
C VAL A 117 17.85 7.88 14.52
N PRO A 118 18.28 7.31 15.67
CA PRO A 118 18.71 5.92 15.74
C PRO A 118 17.59 4.95 15.30
N GLU A 119 17.96 3.92 14.54
CA GLU A 119 16.99 2.94 13.99
C GLU A 119 16.11 2.30 15.06
N PHE A 120 16.66 2.00 16.24
CA PHE A 120 15.93 1.36 17.33
C PHE A 120 14.80 2.22 17.92
N LEU A 121 14.77 3.50 17.63
CA LEU A 121 13.67 4.42 17.98
C LEU A 121 12.53 4.37 16.95
N MET A 122 12.75 3.74 15.79
CA MET A 122 11.74 3.57 14.76
C MET A 122 10.77 2.44 15.16
N LYS A 123 9.62 2.83 15.67
CA LYS A 123 8.63 1.94 16.31
C LYS A 123 8.04 0.88 15.38
N TYR A 124 7.97 1.16 14.07
CA TYR A 124 7.31 0.30 13.08
C TYR A 124 8.21 0.10 11.87
N PRO A 125 9.02 -0.97 11.81
CA PRO A 125 9.96 -1.16 10.71
C PRO A 125 9.30 -1.43 9.36
N ILE A 126 8.17 -2.11 9.31
CA ILE A 126 7.43 -2.54 8.12
C ILE A 126 8.40 -2.87 6.98
N ARG A 127 8.97 -4.06 7.02
CA ARG A 127 9.97 -4.57 6.06
C ARG A 127 9.28 -5.11 4.82
N THR A 128 8.95 -4.21 3.88
CA THR A 128 8.34 -4.56 2.59
C THR A 128 9.24 -5.50 1.79
N ASP A 129 10.54 -5.23 1.79
CA ASP A 129 11.58 -6.03 1.17
C ASP A 129 11.63 -7.48 1.69
N ALA A 130 11.46 -7.67 2.98
CA ALA A 130 11.45 -9.01 3.59
C ALA A 130 10.16 -9.80 3.31
N MET A 131 9.09 -9.13 2.88
CA MET A 131 7.77 -9.74 2.73
C MET A 131 7.38 -9.97 1.27
N ILE A 132 7.80 -9.10 0.34
CA ILE A 132 7.27 -9.06 -1.04
C ILE A 132 7.58 -10.32 -1.84
N GLY A 133 8.71 -10.98 -1.58
CA GLY A 133 9.07 -12.24 -2.22
C GLY A 133 8.14 -13.42 -1.90
N GLY A 134 7.28 -13.27 -0.89
CA GLY A 134 6.24 -14.26 -0.53
C GLY A 134 4.87 -13.98 -1.19
N VAL A 135 4.73 -12.90 -1.96
CA VAL A 135 3.51 -12.60 -2.70
C VAL A 135 3.44 -13.50 -3.93
N THR A 136 2.32 -14.21 -4.10
CA THR A 136 2.09 -15.14 -5.22
C THR A 136 1.22 -14.53 -6.32
N SER A 137 0.53 -13.44 -6.04
CA SER A 137 -0.31 -12.71 -7.00
C SER A 137 0.54 -11.84 -7.92
N PRO A 138 0.08 -11.52 -9.15
CA PRO A 138 0.70 -10.51 -9.98
C PRO A 138 0.84 -9.18 -9.24
N VAL A 139 1.96 -8.47 -9.48
CA VAL A 139 2.28 -7.20 -8.82
C VAL A 139 2.48 -6.11 -9.86
N LEU A 140 1.83 -4.96 -9.65
CA LEU A 140 2.04 -3.73 -10.40
C LEU A 140 2.66 -2.68 -9.48
N LEU A 141 3.85 -2.21 -9.82
CA LEU A 141 4.54 -1.13 -9.13
C LEU A 141 4.40 0.16 -9.95
N LEU A 142 3.92 1.21 -9.35
CA LEU A 142 3.81 2.55 -9.96
C LEU A 142 4.64 3.53 -9.15
N HIS A 143 5.57 4.27 -9.81
CA HIS A 143 6.43 5.22 -9.11
C HIS A 143 6.67 6.47 -9.95
N GLY A 144 6.66 7.64 -9.32
CA GLY A 144 7.03 8.88 -9.98
C GLY A 144 8.55 9.02 -10.08
N SER A 145 9.06 9.35 -11.27
CA SER A 145 10.51 9.49 -11.50
C SER A 145 11.16 10.63 -10.71
N LYS A 146 10.37 11.62 -10.28
CA LYS A 146 10.80 12.75 -9.43
C LYS A 146 10.31 12.66 -7.97
N ASP A 147 10.00 11.45 -7.49
CA ASP A 147 9.63 11.26 -6.09
C ASP A 147 10.86 11.50 -5.18
N THR A 148 10.83 12.62 -4.45
CA THR A 148 11.90 13.02 -3.52
C THR A 148 11.69 12.48 -2.11
N LEU A 149 10.51 11.92 -1.81
CA LEU A 149 10.22 11.36 -0.49
C LEU A 149 10.63 9.89 -0.41
N ILE A 150 10.24 9.12 -1.42
CA ILE A 150 10.62 7.71 -1.59
C ILE A 150 11.20 7.59 -3.00
N PRO A 151 12.50 7.31 -3.16
CA PRO A 151 13.11 7.25 -4.48
C PRO A 151 12.60 6.05 -5.29
N ALA A 152 12.52 6.21 -6.61
CA ALA A 152 12.07 5.15 -7.52
C ALA A 152 12.93 3.88 -7.43
N SER A 153 14.19 3.99 -7.00
CA SER A 153 15.07 2.86 -6.73
C SER A 153 14.53 1.89 -5.68
N ASP A 154 13.64 2.33 -4.78
CA ASP A 154 12.96 1.43 -3.85
C ASP A 154 12.01 0.48 -4.61
N SER A 155 11.29 0.97 -5.63
CA SER A 155 10.47 0.11 -6.51
C SER A 155 11.30 -0.83 -7.35
N GLU A 156 12.45 -0.39 -7.85
CA GLU A 156 13.38 -1.24 -8.61
C GLU A 156 13.89 -2.39 -7.73
N ALA A 157 14.34 -2.07 -6.51
CA ALA A 157 14.79 -3.06 -5.55
C ALA A 157 13.67 -4.05 -5.17
N LEU A 158 12.44 -3.57 -4.98
CA LEU A 158 11.30 -4.43 -4.67
C LEU A 158 10.92 -5.31 -5.86
N ARG A 159 10.93 -4.79 -7.10
CA ARG A 159 10.69 -5.59 -8.33
C ARG A 159 11.61 -6.80 -8.39
N ASP A 160 12.89 -6.61 -8.07
CA ASP A 160 13.90 -7.67 -8.17
C ASP A 160 13.70 -8.76 -7.08
N LEU A 161 12.94 -8.47 -6.03
CA LEU A 161 12.57 -9.42 -4.97
C LEU A 161 11.26 -10.16 -5.24
N VAL A 162 10.40 -9.65 -6.15
CA VAL A 162 9.12 -10.29 -6.50
C VAL A 162 9.38 -11.57 -7.29
N ARG A 163 8.73 -12.68 -6.90
CA ARG A 163 8.81 -13.97 -7.60
C ARG A 163 7.62 -14.24 -8.51
N ALA A 164 6.53 -13.53 -8.31
CA ALA A 164 5.32 -13.57 -9.14
C ALA A 164 5.52 -12.69 -10.39
N PRO A 165 4.60 -12.74 -11.38
CA PRO A 165 4.61 -11.78 -12.48
C PRO A 165 4.60 -10.35 -11.95
N VAL A 166 5.54 -9.52 -12.40
CA VAL A 166 5.70 -8.14 -11.92
C VAL A 166 5.92 -7.18 -13.08
N GLU A 167 5.27 -6.01 -12.96
CA GLU A 167 5.49 -4.87 -13.85
C GLU A 167 5.83 -3.64 -13.01
N LEU A 168 6.84 -2.87 -13.43
CA LEU A 168 7.19 -1.57 -12.88
C LEU A 168 6.95 -0.51 -13.94
N VAL A 169 6.10 0.46 -13.62
CA VAL A 169 5.83 1.63 -14.44
C VAL A 169 6.37 2.86 -13.74
N LEU A 170 7.36 3.50 -14.34
CA LEU A 170 7.86 4.81 -13.92
C LEU A 170 7.06 5.89 -14.64
N ILE A 171 6.52 6.82 -13.88
CA ILE A 171 5.72 7.93 -14.40
C ILE A 171 6.64 9.14 -14.49
N ASP A 172 6.94 9.55 -15.71
CA ASP A 172 7.85 10.67 -15.97
C ASP A 172 7.32 11.95 -15.33
N ASP A 173 8.27 12.71 -14.79
CA ASP A 173 8.04 14.00 -14.15
C ASP A 173 7.10 14.00 -12.93
N ALA A 174 6.54 12.86 -12.52
CA ALA A 174 5.69 12.76 -11.36
C ALA A 174 6.50 12.70 -10.05
N GLY A 175 6.04 13.44 -9.04
CA GLY A 175 6.51 13.36 -7.66
C GLY A 175 5.67 12.42 -6.81
N HIS A 176 5.90 12.40 -5.49
CA HIS A 176 5.18 11.53 -4.54
C HIS A 176 3.66 11.72 -4.54
N GLY A 177 3.20 12.96 -4.77
CA GLY A 177 1.78 13.33 -4.73
C GLY A 177 1.04 13.29 -6.07
N ASP A 178 1.75 13.18 -7.20
CA ASP A 178 1.24 13.54 -8.52
C ASP A 178 0.84 12.36 -9.41
N ILE A 179 1.10 11.14 -8.95
CA ILE A 179 0.95 9.91 -9.76
C ILE A 179 -0.48 9.71 -10.30
N HIS A 180 -1.46 10.41 -9.77
CA HIS A 180 -2.88 10.30 -10.17
C HIS A 180 -3.43 11.54 -10.87
N ARG A 181 -2.56 12.43 -11.32
CA ARG A 181 -2.95 13.64 -12.06
C ARG A 181 -2.93 13.44 -13.56
#